data_d551a91e2ece4de41adeafc389ec6e14
#
_entry.id   d551a91e2ece4de41adeafc389ec6e14
#
_cell.length_a   1.000
_cell.length_b   1.000
_cell.length_c   1.000
_cell.angle_alpha   90.00
_cell.angle_beta   90.00
_cell.angle_gamma   90.00
#
_symmetry.space_group_name_H-M   'P 1'
#
loop_
_entity.id
_entity.type
_entity.pdbx_description
1 polymer ?
#
loop_
_entity_poly.entity_id
_entity_poly.type
_entity_poly.pdbx_seq_one_letter_code
_entity_poly.pdbx_strand_id
1 'polypeptide(L)'
;GTSNPADPLYIVDGMPINGGIDNINPADIASIEVLKDAASAAVYGSRAANGVVLVTTKQGAIGKVKVSYDFSYGWQSAWKKRSMLNASEYATLMNEAQQYSNGTDRFSNTNLGVGTDWQDVLFNDGAPVQNHQLSISGANEKVSYYFSAGYYNQEGIIGGNYDRSNYERLSFRSNTLYTLFDETKNRSWLRKMTVGVNMSYSRINNIGVSAGNLTGSPLGDALFLDPTMEVY
;
A
#
# COMPACT_ATOMS: atom_id res chain seq x y z
N GLY A 1 12.05 -11.50 22.00
CA GLY A 1 11.35 -10.49 21.25
C GLY A 1 11.61 -9.12 21.82
N THR A 2 12.41 -8.34 21.12
CA THR A 2 12.67 -6.95 21.49
C THR A 2 11.47 -6.12 21.05
N SER A 3 10.85 -5.41 21.96
CA SER A 3 9.73 -4.50 21.75
C SER A 3 10.13 -3.19 21.05
N ASN A 4 11.33 -3.09 20.49
CA ASN A 4 11.75 -1.95 19.66
C ASN A 4 11.41 -2.22 18.20
N PRO A 5 10.74 -1.27 17.51
CA PRO A 5 10.54 -1.37 16.08
C PRO A 5 11.91 -1.48 15.40
N ALA A 6 12.07 -2.54 14.59
CA ALA A 6 13.29 -2.82 13.83
C ALA A 6 13.33 -2.05 12.49
N ASP A 7 12.56 -0.98 12.38
CA ASP A 7 12.45 -0.22 11.15
C ASP A 7 13.74 0.56 10.85
N PRO A 8 14.20 0.56 9.59
CA PRO A 8 15.35 1.35 9.18
C PRO A 8 15.02 2.85 9.23
N LEU A 9 16.05 3.67 9.30
CA LEU A 9 15.90 5.12 9.13
C LEU A 9 15.73 5.47 7.65
N TYR A 10 14.64 6.13 7.31
CA TYR A 10 14.42 6.64 5.95
C TYR A 10 14.91 8.08 5.82
N ILE A 11 15.73 8.33 4.79
CA ILE A 11 16.22 9.66 4.42
C ILE A 11 15.71 9.98 3.02
N VAL A 12 14.86 10.97 2.89
CA VAL A 12 14.29 11.41 1.62
C VAL A 12 14.87 12.76 1.23
N ASP A 13 15.57 12.81 0.09
CA ASP A 13 16.28 14.00 -0.40
C ASP A 13 17.16 14.66 0.67
N GLY A 14 17.84 13.84 1.48
CA GLY A 14 18.73 14.27 2.56
C GLY A 14 18.05 14.58 3.90
N MET A 15 16.72 14.49 3.99
CA MET A 15 15.95 14.77 5.21
C MET A 15 15.45 13.47 5.85
N PRO A 16 15.68 13.24 7.16
CA PRO A 16 15.13 12.09 7.85
C PRO A 16 13.61 12.24 8.00
N ILE A 17 12.88 11.17 7.67
CA ILE A 17 11.44 11.09 7.86
C ILE A 17 11.10 10.06 8.94
N ASN A 18 9.97 10.26 9.61
CA ASN A 18 9.42 9.29 10.55
C ASN A 18 8.40 8.40 9.84
N GLY A 19 8.43 7.10 10.14
CA GLY A 19 7.61 6.10 9.46
C GLY A 19 8.25 5.61 8.16
N GLY A 20 7.49 4.92 7.35
CA GLY A 20 7.93 4.37 6.07
C GLY A 20 7.82 5.37 4.91
N ILE A 21 8.06 4.87 3.70
CA ILE A 21 7.93 5.63 2.45
C ILE A 21 6.56 5.47 1.79
N ASP A 22 5.57 4.94 2.49
CA ASP A 22 4.23 4.64 1.96
C ASP A 22 3.48 5.88 1.49
N ASN A 23 3.83 7.04 2.06
CA ASN A 23 3.30 8.35 1.66
C ASN A 23 3.94 8.91 0.39
N ILE A 24 5.03 8.30 -0.12
CA ILE A 24 5.71 8.73 -1.34
C ILE A 24 5.16 7.92 -2.51
N ASN A 25 4.80 8.61 -3.59
CA ASN A 25 4.43 7.89 -4.80
C ASN A 25 5.68 7.23 -5.41
N PRO A 26 5.70 5.91 -5.65
CA PRO A 26 6.84 5.24 -6.28
C PRO A 26 7.27 5.85 -7.62
N ALA A 27 6.32 6.43 -8.37
CA ALA A 27 6.61 7.09 -9.62
C ALA A 27 7.45 8.38 -9.48
N ASP A 28 7.51 8.96 -8.27
CA ASP A 28 8.34 10.15 -7.98
C ASP A 28 9.75 9.78 -7.51
N ILE A 29 10.05 8.49 -7.31
CA ILE A 29 11.36 8.03 -6.85
C ILE A 29 12.31 7.89 -8.04
N ALA A 30 13.51 8.45 -7.90
CA ALA A 30 14.59 8.31 -8.86
C ALA A 30 15.52 7.14 -8.49
N SER A 31 15.88 7.01 -7.21
CA SER A 31 16.70 5.90 -6.71
C SER A 31 16.42 5.58 -5.24
N ILE A 32 16.66 4.33 -4.86
CA ILE A 32 16.66 3.87 -3.48
C ILE A 32 18.00 3.18 -3.24
N GLU A 33 18.71 3.61 -2.19
CA GLU A 33 19.97 3.03 -1.75
C GLU A 33 19.83 2.56 -0.31
N VAL A 34 20.36 1.38 0.00
CA VAL A 34 20.30 0.81 1.34
C VAL A 34 21.71 0.74 1.93
N LEU A 35 21.96 1.51 2.98
CA LEU A 35 23.20 1.48 3.73
C LEU A 35 23.09 0.43 4.82
N LYS A 36 23.75 -0.70 4.62
CA LYS A 36 23.74 -1.85 5.55
C LYS A 36 24.94 -1.88 6.50
N ASP A 37 25.99 -1.16 6.15
CA ASP A 37 27.22 -1.13 6.95
C ASP A 37 27.21 0.01 7.98
N ALA A 38 27.80 -0.27 9.14
CA ALA A 38 27.83 0.66 10.26
C ALA A 38 28.62 1.94 9.95
N ALA A 39 29.61 1.89 9.07
CA ALA A 39 30.44 3.04 8.73
C ALA A 39 29.63 4.07 7.91
N SER A 40 28.93 3.60 6.89
CA SER A 40 28.05 4.46 6.08
C SER A 40 26.86 5.00 6.88
N ALA A 41 26.31 4.20 7.80
CA ALA A 41 25.19 4.59 8.65
C ALA A 41 25.60 5.55 9.78
N ALA A 42 26.87 5.58 10.19
CA ALA A 42 27.35 6.38 11.31
C ALA A 42 27.08 7.88 11.17
N VAL A 43 27.03 8.41 9.95
CA VAL A 43 26.72 9.82 9.64
C VAL A 43 25.33 10.22 10.15
N TYR A 44 24.42 9.26 10.29
CA TYR A 44 23.03 9.47 10.71
C TYR A 44 22.79 9.19 12.20
N GLY A 45 23.84 8.86 12.95
CA GLY A 45 23.82 8.69 14.41
C GLY A 45 23.08 7.42 14.86
N SER A 46 22.66 7.42 16.12
CA SER A 46 22.04 6.25 16.79
C SER A 46 20.73 5.77 16.13
N ARG A 47 20.03 6.64 15.43
CA ARG A 47 18.80 6.29 14.69
C ARG A 47 19.05 5.33 13.52
N ALA A 48 20.30 5.23 13.06
CA ALA A 48 20.70 4.38 11.96
C ALA A 48 21.09 2.95 12.37
N ALA A 49 20.87 2.58 13.65
CA ALA A 49 21.26 1.27 14.18
C ALA A 49 20.64 0.08 13.43
N ASN A 50 19.46 0.26 12.84
CA ASN A 50 18.76 -0.75 12.03
C ASN A 50 19.00 -0.61 10.52
N GLY A 51 20.00 0.21 10.12
CA GLY A 51 20.28 0.55 8.74
C GLY A 51 19.62 1.83 8.29
N VAL A 52 20.00 2.32 7.12
CA VAL A 52 19.49 3.55 6.50
C VAL A 52 19.04 3.26 5.08
N VAL A 53 17.88 3.77 4.73
CA VAL A 53 17.35 3.75 3.36
C VAL A 53 17.35 5.18 2.83
N LEU A 54 18.19 5.42 1.84
CA LEU A 54 18.26 6.70 1.14
C LEU A 54 17.31 6.67 -0.03
N VAL A 55 16.38 7.60 -0.07
CA VAL A 55 15.43 7.77 -1.17
C VAL A 55 15.71 9.10 -1.84
N THR A 56 16.10 9.04 -3.10
CA THR A 56 16.27 10.23 -3.93
C THR A 56 15.05 10.36 -4.85
N THR A 57 14.44 11.53 -4.86
CA THR A 57 13.29 11.78 -5.70
C THR A 57 13.69 12.43 -7.01
N LYS A 58 12.78 12.35 -8.00
CA LYS A 58 12.99 12.92 -9.33
C LYS A 58 13.16 14.42 -9.27
N GLN A 59 14.07 14.93 -10.09
CA GLN A 59 14.35 16.34 -10.30
C GLN A 59 14.27 16.69 -11.77
N GLY A 60 14.17 17.97 -12.09
CA GLY A 60 14.24 18.46 -13.46
C GLY A 60 15.64 18.25 -14.04
N ALA A 61 15.70 17.82 -15.29
CA ALA A 61 16.93 17.73 -16.07
C ALA A 61 17.00 18.85 -17.10
N ILE A 62 18.21 19.33 -17.39
CA ILE A 62 18.45 20.38 -18.40
C ILE A 62 17.94 19.89 -19.75
N GLY A 63 17.15 20.70 -20.42
CA GLY A 63 16.56 20.39 -21.71
C GLY A 63 15.15 20.94 -21.87
N LYS A 64 14.41 20.37 -22.83
CA LYS A 64 13.01 20.76 -23.06
C LYS A 64 12.14 20.31 -21.90
N VAL A 65 11.09 21.06 -21.62
CA VAL A 65 10.06 20.66 -20.65
C VAL A 65 9.50 19.30 -21.03
N LYS A 66 9.49 18.40 -20.06
CA LYS A 66 8.93 17.05 -20.21
C LYS A 66 7.64 16.96 -19.41
N VAL A 67 6.56 16.62 -20.08
CA VAL A 67 5.28 16.26 -19.46
C VAL A 67 5.10 14.77 -19.65
N SER A 68 4.80 14.06 -18.57
CA SER A 68 4.52 12.63 -18.59
C SER A 68 3.20 12.37 -17.88
N TYR A 69 2.39 11.51 -18.47
CA TYR A 69 1.20 10.97 -17.85
C TYR A 69 1.26 9.45 -17.92
N ASP A 70 1.26 8.81 -16.75
CA ASP A 70 1.29 7.37 -16.60
C ASP A 70 -0.06 6.93 -16.03
N PHE A 71 -0.68 5.99 -16.70
CA PHE A 71 -1.95 5.40 -16.29
C PHE A 71 -1.82 3.89 -16.24
N SER A 72 -2.31 3.29 -15.17
CA SER A 72 -2.50 1.85 -15.09
C SER A 72 -3.85 1.52 -14.50
N TYR A 73 -4.48 0.51 -15.04
CA TYR A 73 -5.73 -0.05 -14.57
C TYR A 73 -5.61 -1.56 -14.54
N GLY A 74 -6.07 -2.16 -13.47
CA GLY A 74 -6.08 -3.59 -13.29
C GLY A 74 -7.19 -4.00 -12.34
N TRP A 75 -7.30 -5.28 -12.11
CA TRP A 75 -8.20 -5.86 -11.12
C TRP A 75 -7.50 -6.99 -10.40
N GLN A 76 -7.92 -7.22 -9.19
CA GLN A 76 -7.37 -8.24 -8.32
C GLN A 76 -8.48 -9.13 -7.78
N SER A 77 -8.15 -10.39 -7.54
CA SER A 77 -9.04 -11.39 -6.96
C SER A 77 -8.26 -12.26 -6.00
N ALA A 78 -8.94 -12.95 -5.10
CA ALA A 78 -8.29 -13.92 -4.24
C ALA A 78 -7.70 -15.05 -5.09
N TRP A 79 -6.39 -15.30 -4.94
CA TRP A 79 -5.74 -16.36 -5.72
C TRP A 79 -6.37 -17.75 -5.47
N LYS A 80 -6.70 -18.05 -4.19
CA LYS A 80 -7.20 -19.36 -3.81
C LYS A 80 -8.16 -19.23 -2.65
N LYS A 81 -9.32 -19.83 -2.81
CA LYS A 81 -10.29 -20.06 -1.73
C LYS A 81 -10.06 -21.45 -1.12
N ARG A 82 -10.45 -21.63 0.12
CA ARG A 82 -10.42 -22.93 0.77
C ARG A 82 -11.60 -23.77 0.30
N SER A 83 -11.38 -25.07 0.06
CA SER A 83 -12.48 -25.99 -0.15
C SER A 83 -13.24 -26.18 1.17
N MET A 84 -14.52 -25.88 1.17
CA MET A 84 -15.42 -26.01 2.30
C MET A 84 -16.49 -27.05 1.97
N LEU A 85 -17.14 -27.56 3.02
CA LEU A 85 -18.29 -28.44 2.87
C LEU A 85 -19.46 -27.64 2.30
N ASN A 86 -20.19 -28.25 1.36
CA ASN A 86 -21.48 -27.72 0.93
C ASN A 86 -22.58 -27.99 1.99
N ALA A 87 -23.78 -27.43 1.80
CA ALA A 87 -24.85 -27.55 2.81
C ALA A 87 -25.25 -29.01 3.05
N SER A 88 -25.29 -29.87 2.01
CA SER A 88 -25.62 -31.27 2.19
C SER A 88 -24.55 -32.08 2.90
N GLU A 89 -23.29 -31.85 2.57
CA GLU A 89 -22.15 -32.49 3.24
C GLU A 89 -22.06 -32.04 4.71
N TYR A 90 -22.26 -30.75 4.97
CA TYR A 90 -22.29 -30.19 6.32
C TYR A 90 -23.41 -30.80 7.15
N ALA A 91 -24.65 -30.85 6.62
CA ALA A 91 -25.79 -31.42 7.32
C ALA A 91 -25.56 -32.90 7.66
N THR A 92 -24.99 -33.65 6.71
CA THR A 92 -24.64 -35.08 6.92
C THR A 92 -23.62 -35.22 8.04
N LEU A 93 -22.52 -34.46 7.99
CA LEU A 93 -21.46 -34.50 9.00
C LEU A 93 -21.97 -34.11 10.39
N MET A 94 -22.84 -33.09 10.45
CA MET A 94 -23.41 -32.66 11.73
C MET A 94 -24.36 -33.69 12.34
N ASN A 95 -25.13 -34.40 11.53
CA ASN A 95 -25.97 -35.52 12.01
C ASN A 95 -25.11 -36.69 12.49
N GLU A 96 -24.07 -37.07 11.76
CA GLU A 96 -23.12 -38.09 12.20
C GLU A 96 -22.49 -37.73 13.54
N ALA A 97 -22.05 -36.46 13.73
CA ALA A 97 -21.49 -35.98 14.99
C ALA A 97 -22.49 -36.08 16.14
N GLN A 98 -23.78 -35.79 15.89
CA GLN A 98 -24.82 -35.97 16.92
C GLN A 98 -25.06 -37.45 17.27
N GLN A 99 -25.10 -38.34 16.31
CA GLN A 99 -25.24 -39.78 16.54
C GLN A 99 -24.08 -40.34 17.39
N TYR A 100 -22.83 -39.90 17.14
CA TYR A 100 -21.68 -40.30 17.99
C TYR A 100 -21.77 -39.77 19.42
N SER A 101 -22.47 -38.66 19.64
CA SER A 101 -22.69 -38.09 20.98
C SER A 101 -23.99 -38.56 21.65
N ASN A 102 -24.68 -39.57 21.12
CA ASN A 102 -25.99 -40.06 21.53
C ASN A 102 -27.08 -38.95 21.51
N GLY A 103 -26.92 -37.97 20.64
CA GLY A 103 -27.90 -36.90 20.38
C GLY A 103 -28.91 -37.27 19.29
N THR A 104 -29.84 -36.36 19.04
CA THR A 104 -30.77 -36.46 17.92
C THR A 104 -30.24 -35.71 16.72
N ASP A 105 -30.58 -36.18 15.51
CA ASP A 105 -30.20 -35.54 14.29
C ASP A 105 -30.59 -34.04 14.27
N ARG A 106 -29.62 -33.20 13.93
CA ARG A 106 -29.84 -31.74 13.83
C ARG A 106 -30.65 -31.38 12.61
N PHE A 107 -30.48 -32.12 11.51
CA PHE A 107 -31.15 -31.89 10.26
C PHE A 107 -32.03 -33.08 9.92
N SER A 108 -33.33 -32.84 9.74
CA SER A 108 -34.31 -33.87 9.30
C SER A 108 -34.13 -34.29 7.84
N ASN A 109 -33.53 -33.40 7.03
CA ASN A 109 -33.20 -33.62 5.64
C ASN A 109 -31.76 -33.15 5.39
N THR A 110 -30.92 -34.02 4.85
CA THR A 110 -29.53 -33.73 4.52
C THR A 110 -29.33 -33.37 3.04
N ASN A 111 -30.36 -33.48 2.21
CA ASN A 111 -30.28 -33.10 0.80
C ASN A 111 -30.65 -31.62 0.64
N LEU A 112 -29.74 -30.73 1.05
CA LEU A 112 -29.91 -29.30 1.07
C LEU A 112 -29.27 -28.57 -0.11
N GLY A 113 -28.66 -29.34 -1.05
CA GLY A 113 -27.95 -28.76 -2.19
C GLY A 113 -26.60 -28.18 -1.82
N VAL A 114 -26.17 -27.17 -2.57
CA VAL A 114 -24.86 -26.53 -2.39
C VAL A 114 -24.86 -25.59 -1.17
N GLY A 115 -25.95 -24.89 -0.94
CA GLY A 115 -26.02 -23.88 0.12
C GLY A 115 -25.19 -22.62 -0.19
N THR A 116 -24.79 -21.91 0.86
CA THR A 116 -24.04 -20.67 0.77
C THR A 116 -22.54 -20.92 0.91
N ASP A 117 -21.76 -20.55 -0.10
CA ASP A 117 -20.31 -20.39 0.06
C ASP A 117 -20.02 -18.98 0.61
N TRP A 118 -19.74 -18.91 1.90
CA TRP A 118 -19.46 -17.65 2.60
C TRP A 118 -18.17 -16.98 2.12
N GLN A 119 -17.24 -17.74 1.53
CA GLN A 119 -16.07 -17.14 0.90
C GLN A 119 -16.45 -16.39 -0.38
N ASP A 120 -17.39 -16.91 -1.17
CA ASP A 120 -17.90 -16.21 -2.36
C ASP A 120 -18.68 -14.95 -2.01
N VAL A 121 -19.39 -14.97 -0.88
CA VAL A 121 -20.08 -13.77 -0.37
C VAL A 121 -19.08 -12.72 0.14
N LEU A 122 -17.96 -13.15 0.75
CA LEU A 122 -16.98 -12.28 1.36
C LEU A 122 -16.00 -11.69 0.35
N PHE A 123 -15.52 -12.52 -0.59
CA PHE A 123 -14.50 -12.08 -1.53
C PHE A 123 -15.12 -11.29 -2.70
N ASN A 124 -14.47 -10.16 -2.99
CA ASN A 124 -14.76 -9.36 -4.16
C ASN A 124 -13.86 -9.83 -5.31
N ASP A 125 -14.42 -10.54 -6.27
CA ASP A 125 -13.69 -10.96 -7.46
C ASP A 125 -13.69 -9.82 -8.49
N GLY A 126 -12.48 -9.45 -8.94
CA GLY A 126 -12.31 -8.36 -9.90
C GLY A 126 -12.29 -6.96 -9.27
N ALA A 127 -11.84 -6.86 -8.01
CA ALA A 127 -11.67 -5.58 -7.32
C ALA A 127 -10.74 -4.66 -8.13
N PRO A 128 -11.20 -3.46 -8.56
CA PRO A 128 -10.41 -2.59 -9.43
C PRO A 128 -9.24 -1.94 -8.69
N VAL A 129 -8.16 -1.75 -9.43
CA VAL A 129 -6.98 -0.99 -9.01
C VAL A 129 -6.66 -0.01 -10.12
N GLN A 130 -6.57 1.26 -9.79
CA GLN A 130 -6.24 2.31 -10.74
C GLN A 130 -5.17 3.24 -10.21
N ASN A 131 -4.28 3.66 -11.11
CA ASN A 131 -3.23 4.61 -10.82
C ASN A 131 -3.13 5.65 -11.94
N HIS A 132 -3.12 6.90 -11.55
CA HIS A 132 -2.93 8.04 -12.44
C HIS A 132 -1.77 8.87 -11.90
N GLN A 133 -0.80 9.17 -12.75
CA GLN A 133 0.36 9.98 -12.40
C GLN A 133 0.63 10.98 -13.50
N LEU A 134 0.53 12.25 -13.19
CA LEU A 134 0.93 13.36 -14.03
C LEU A 134 2.22 13.95 -13.49
N SER A 135 3.20 14.22 -14.34
CA SER A 135 4.40 14.94 -13.95
C SER A 135 4.86 15.92 -15.01
N ILE A 136 5.43 17.02 -14.54
CA ILE A 136 6.01 18.08 -15.37
C ILE A 136 7.41 18.37 -14.82
N SER A 137 8.43 18.30 -15.67
CA SER A 137 9.80 18.54 -15.27
C SER A 137 10.58 19.31 -16.34
N GLY A 138 11.55 20.05 -15.89
CA GLY A 138 12.46 20.78 -16.78
C GLY A 138 13.56 21.46 -15.98
N ALA A 139 14.61 21.83 -16.66
CA ALA A 139 15.65 22.67 -16.07
C ALA A 139 16.31 23.56 -17.13
N ASN A 140 16.83 24.68 -16.67
CA ASN A 140 17.78 25.53 -17.39
C ASN A 140 18.96 25.83 -16.43
N GLU A 141 19.88 26.70 -16.83
CA GLU A 141 21.06 27.03 -16.01
C GLU A 141 20.71 27.59 -14.62
N LYS A 142 19.52 28.19 -14.45
CA LYS A 142 19.11 28.88 -13.22
C LYS A 142 18.06 28.12 -12.43
N VAL A 143 17.18 27.37 -13.09
CA VAL A 143 16.03 26.73 -12.43
C VAL A 143 15.94 25.28 -12.86
N SER A 144 15.81 24.38 -11.90
CA SER A 144 15.39 23.00 -12.11
C SER A 144 14.09 22.79 -11.35
N TYR A 145 13.11 22.18 -11.97
CA TYR A 145 11.82 21.90 -11.35
C TYR A 145 11.27 20.54 -11.74
N TYR A 146 10.58 19.93 -10.79
CA TYR A 146 9.77 18.75 -10.95
C TYR A 146 8.48 18.93 -10.16
N PHE A 147 7.35 18.76 -10.83
CA PHE A 147 6.02 18.74 -10.22
C PHE A 147 5.35 17.44 -10.58
N SER A 148 4.65 16.85 -9.61
CA SER A 148 3.82 15.69 -9.87
C SER A 148 2.53 15.73 -9.10
N ALA A 149 1.51 15.10 -9.65
CA ALA A 149 0.23 14.83 -9.02
C ALA A 149 -0.15 13.38 -9.31
N GLY A 150 -0.48 12.62 -8.27
CA GLY A 150 -0.82 11.21 -8.37
C GLY A 150 -2.12 10.90 -7.66
N TYR A 151 -2.92 10.04 -8.27
CA TYR A 151 -4.10 9.45 -7.69
C TYR A 151 -4.01 7.94 -7.81
N TYR A 152 -4.11 7.25 -6.69
CA TYR A 152 -4.13 5.79 -6.62
C TYR A 152 -5.36 5.35 -5.84
N ASN A 153 -6.11 4.43 -6.40
CA ASN A 153 -7.24 3.79 -5.75
C ASN A 153 -7.15 2.28 -5.94
N GLN A 154 -7.34 1.56 -4.86
CA GLN A 154 -7.33 0.10 -4.83
C GLN A 154 -8.50 -0.37 -3.98
N GLU A 155 -9.49 -0.98 -4.61
CA GLU A 155 -10.53 -1.68 -3.88
C GLU A 155 -10.00 -2.99 -3.31
N GLY A 156 -10.42 -3.32 -2.09
CA GLY A 156 -10.01 -4.54 -1.43
C GLY A 156 -10.74 -5.77 -1.97
N ILE A 157 -10.07 -6.90 -1.89
CA ILE A 157 -10.65 -8.21 -2.27
C ILE A 157 -11.54 -8.80 -1.17
N ILE A 158 -11.67 -8.14 -0.01
CA ILE A 158 -12.47 -8.59 1.13
C ILE A 158 -13.54 -7.55 1.42
N GLY A 159 -14.77 -7.99 1.54
CA GLY A 159 -15.92 -7.14 1.86
C GLY A 159 -17.15 -7.40 1.00
N GLY A 160 -17.04 -8.25 0.00
CA GLY A 160 -18.14 -8.56 -0.93
C GLY A 160 -18.61 -7.29 -1.65
N ASN A 161 -19.92 -7.12 -1.72
CA ASN A 161 -20.57 -5.94 -2.33
C ASN A 161 -20.57 -4.69 -1.44
N TYR A 162 -19.84 -4.71 -0.31
CA TYR A 162 -19.75 -3.58 0.61
C TYR A 162 -18.36 -2.94 0.51
N ASP A 163 -18.29 -1.61 0.53
CA ASP A 163 -17.04 -0.83 0.59
C ASP A 163 -16.33 -0.98 1.94
N ARG A 164 -15.99 -2.22 2.30
CA ARG A 164 -15.35 -2.52 3.60
C ARG A 164 -13.84 -2.50 3.58
N SER A 165 -13.24 -2.47 2.41
CA SER A 165 -11.80 -2.31 2.26
C SER A 165 -11.50 -1.48 1.03
N ASN A 166 -10.78 -0.39 1.23
CA ASN A 166 -10.36 0.51 0.16
C ASN A 166 -9.10 1.23 0.59
N TYR A 167 -8.17 1.39 -0.33
CA TYR A 167 -6.99 2.23 -0.17
C TYR A 167 -6.98 3.29 -1.25
N GLU A 168 -7.10 4.55 -0.84
CA GLU A 168 -7.03 5.71 -1.72
C GLU A 168 -5.86 6.60 -1.31
N ARG A 169 -5.07 7.03 -2.27
CA ARG A 169 -3.97 7.97 -2.04
C ARG A 169 -3.99 9.06 -3.10
N LEU A 170 -4.14 10.29 -2.64
CA LEU A 170 -3.87 11.50 -3.43
C LEU A 170 -2.50 12.03 -3.02
N SER A 171 -1.62 12.24 -3.98
CA SER A 171 -0.27 12.74 -3.74
C SER A 171 0.04 13.94 -4.62
N PHE A 172 0.78 14.87 -4.06
CA PHE A 172 1.31 16.03 -4.77
C PHE A 172 2.76 16.25 -4.35
N ARG A 173 3.63 16.53 -5.33
CA ARG A 173 5.04 16.80 -5.08
C ARG A 173 5.53 17.96 -5.92
N SER A 174 6.36 18.79 -5.28
CA SER A 174 7.10 19.88 -5.93
C SER A 174 8.55 19.82 -5.45
N ASN A 175 9.46 19.76 -6.40
CA ASN A 175 10.90 19.83 -6.15
C ASN A 175 11.47 20.90 -7.07
N THR A 176 11.90 22.02 -6.50
CA THR A 176 12.40 23.17 -7.26
C THR A 176 13.74 23.60 -6.70
N LEU A 177 14.71 23.77 -7.57
CA LEU A 177 16.05 24.25 -7.25
C LEU A 177 16.31 25.50 -8.07
N TYR A 178 16.64 26.59 -7.39
CA TYR A 178 16.95 27.87 -8.03
C TYR A 178 18.37 28.31 -7.74
N THR A 179 19.16 28.55 -8.79
CA THR A 179 20.54 29.08 -8.71
C THR A 179 20.51 30.59 -8.75
N LEU A 180 20.70 31.19 -7.58
CA LEU A 180 20.73 32.65 -7.41
C LEU A 180 22.00 33.25 -7.99
N PHE A 181 23.13 32.60 -7.74
CA PHE A 181 24.44 33.02 -8.20
C PHE A 181 25.16 31.81 -8.81
N ASP A 182 25.75 32.00 -9.94
CA ASP A 182 26.58 31.05 -10.68
C ASP A 182 28.05 31.50 -10.72
N GLU A 183 28.91 30.61 -11.20
CA GLU A 183 30.35 30.84 -11.29
C GLU A 183 30.73 31.85 -12.39
N THR A 184 29.79 32.26 -13.23
CA THR A 184 30.06 33.17 -14.39
C THR A 184 30.38 34.59 -13.96
N LYS A 185 30.01 35.00 -12.73
CA LYS A 185 30.37 36.30 -12.16
C LYS A 185 31.46 36.12 -11.11
N ASN A 186 32.68 36.47 -11.43
CA ASN A 186 33.87 36.37 -10.59
C ASN A 186 33.70 37.23 -9.31
N ARG A 187 33.20 36.61 -8.24
CA ARG A 187 33.05 37.19 -6.93
C ARG A 187 34.06 36.56 -5.96
N SER A 188 34.81 37.35 -5.22
CA SER A 188 35.90 36.87 -4.40
C SER A 188 35.46 35.98 -3.21
N TRP A 189 34.18 36.07 -2.78
CA TRP A 189 33.69 35.44 -1.56
C TRP A 189 32.53 34.45 -1.77
N LEU A 190 31.77 34.56 -2.89
CA LEU A 190 30.64 33.67 -3.16
C LEU A 190 30.63 33.27 -4.63
N ARG A 191 30.94 32.03 -4.92
CA ARG A 191 30.97 31.48 -6.28
C ARG A 191 29.59 31.02 -6.76
N LYS A 192 28.90 30.25 -5.92
CA LYS A 192 27.60 29.68 -6.26
C LYS A 192 26.66 29.72 -5.05
N MET A 193 25.41 30.07 -5.30
CA MET A 193 24.33 29.99 -4.29
C MET A 193 23.11 29.38 -4.95
N THR A 194 22.62 28.33 -4.36
CA THR A 194 21.44 27.59 -4.81
C THR A 194 20.43 27.49 -3.66
N VAL A 195 19.19 27.74 -3.95
CA VAL A 195 18.07 27.57 -3.01
C VAL A 195 17.16 26.49 -3.52
N GLY A 196 16.93 25.47 -2.71
CA GLY A 196 16.03 24.36 -3.00
C GLY A 196 14.77 24.40 -2.15
N VAL A 197 13.64 24.09 -2.76
CA VAL A 197 12.36 23.94 -2.06
C VAL A 197 11.77 22.60 -2.48
N ASN A 198 11.64 21.70 -1.51
CA ASN A 198 11.00 20.40 -1.67
C ASN A 198 9.72 20.39 -0.85
N MET A 199 8.61 20.15 -1.52
CA MET A 199 7.30 20.03 -0.89
C MET A 199 6.68 18.70 -1.30
N SER A 200 6.11 17.99 -0.35
CA SER A 200 5.29 16.81 -0.62
C SER A 200 4.04 16.85 0.23
N TYR A 201 2.94 16.50 -0.38
CA TYR A 201 1.66 16.32 0.30
C TYR A 201 1.10 14.96 -0.11
N SER A 202 0.61 14.21 0.86
CA SER A 202 -0.09 12.96 0.62
C SER A 202 -1.28 12.87 1.56
N ARG A 203 -2.43 12.57 0.97
CA ARG A 203 -3.64 12.21 1.72
C ARG A 203 -3.93 10.75 1.43
N ILE A 204 -3.94 9.95 2.49
CA ILE A 204 -4.25 8.52 2.42
C ILE A 204 -5.57 8.32 3.16
N ASN A 205 -6.50 7.65 2.49
CA ASN A 205 -7.72 7.14 3.07
C ASN A 205 -7.67 5.62 2.97
N ASN A 206 -7.63 4.94 4.11
CA ASN A 206 -7.51 3.49 4.17
C ASN A 206 -8.60 2.92 5.06
N ILE A 207 -9.49 2.16 4.44
CA ILE A 207 -10.52 1.38 5.12
C ILE A 207 -10.08 -0.07 5.06
N GLY A 208 -9.63 -0.59 6.19
CA GLY A 208 -9.17 -1.97 6.30
C GLY A 208 -10.21 -2.88 6.94
N VAL A 209 -10.15 -4.15 6.62
CA VAL A 209 -10.90 -5.19 7.33
C VAL A 209 -10.10 -5.61 8.56
N SER A 210 -10.77 -5.73 9.71
CA SER A 210 -10.10 -6.17 10.93
C SER A 210 -9.47 -7.56 10.73
N ALA A 211 -8.16 -7.63 10.90
CA ALA A 211 -7.41 -8.89 10.94
C ALA A 211 -7.48 -9.52 12.34
N GLY A 212 -8.70 -9.65 12.87
CA GLY A 212 -8.93 -10.26 14.18
C GLY A 212 -8.52 -11.72 14.25
N ASN A 213 -8.75 -12.32 15.42
CA ASN A 213 -8.57 -13.76 15.64
C ASN A 213 -9.47 -14.57 14.68
N LEU A 214 -9.23 -15.89 14.62
CA LEU A 214 -10.04 -16.86 13.82
C LEU A 214 -11.56 -16.71 14.04
N THR A 215 -11.98 -16.19 15.19
CA THR A 215 -13.38 -15.87 15.51
C THR A 215 -13.51 -14.36 15.70
N GLY A 216 -14.47 -13.73 15.02
CA GLY A 216 -14.70 -12.29 15.07
C GLY A 216 -13.91 -11.48 14.04
N SER A 217 -13.40 -12.14 13.01
CA SER A 217 -12.92 -11.49 11.79
C SER A 217 -13.72 -11.96 10.59
N PRO A 218 -14.00 -11.10 9.60
CA PRO A 218 -14.77 -11.50 8.43
C PRO A 218 -14.24 -12.75 7.72
N LEU A 219 -12.91 -12.89 7.65
CA LEU A 219 -12.27 -14.08 7.08
C LEU A 219 -12.47 -15.35 7.92
N GLY A 220 -12.34 -15.22 9.25
CA GLY A 220 -12.59 -16.33 10.15
C GLY A 220 -14.06 -16.73 10.14
N ASP A 221 -14.94 -15.75 10.22
CA ASP A 221 -16.37 -15.99 10.22
C ASP A 221 -16.84 -16.68 8.94
N ALA A 222 -16.31 -16.29 7.76
CA ALA A 222 -16.62 -16.97 6.50
C ALA A 222 -16.20 -18.45 6.44
N LEU A 223 -15.23 -18.86 7.28
CA LEU A 223 -14.82 -20.26 7.37
C LEU A 223 -15.65 -21.08 8.38
N PHE A 224 -16.32 -20.41 9.32
CA PHE A 224 -17.07 -21.08 10.40
C PHE A 224 -18.58 -20.95 10.26
N LEU A 225 -19.07 -20.04 9.40
CA LEU A 225 -20.49 -19.90 9.18
C LEU A 225 -21.10 -21.15 8.54
N ASP A 226 -22.30 -21.47 9.01
CA ASP A 226 -23.06 -22.62 8.54
C ASP A 226 -23.50 -22.41 7.08
N PRO A 227 -23.11 -23.32 6.15
CA PRO A 227 -23.46 -23.18 4.74
C PRO A 227 -24.96 -23.39 4.45
N THR A 228 -25.74 -23.82 5.46
CA THR A 228 -27.21 -23.94 5.32
C THR A 228 -27.94 -22.63 5.55
N MET A 229 -27.22 -21.57 6.01
CA MET A 229 -27.79 -20.24 6.22
C MET A 229 -27.87 -19.46 4.89
N GLU A 230 -28.93 -18.67 4.74
CA GLU A 230 -29.10 -17.80 3.57
C GLU A 230 -28.42 -16.44 3.78
N VAL A 231 -28.04 -15.82 2.67
CA VAL A 231 -27.53 -14.43 2.67
C VAL A 231 -28.74 -13.50 2.65
N TYR A 232 -28.85 -12.60 3.62
CA TYR A 232 -29.90 -11.59 3.73
C TYR A 232 -29.47 -10.26 3.12
#